data_1c1457c195f4bde326974b7fd6e4da1a
#
_entry.id   1c1457c195f4bde326974b7fd6e4da1a
#
_cell.length_a   1.000
_cell.length_b   1.000
_cell.length_c   1.000
_cell.angle_alpha   90.00
_cell.angle_beta   90.00
_cell.angle_gamma   90.00
#
_symmetry.space_group_name_H-M   'P 1'
#
loop_
_entity.id
_entity.type
_entity.pdbx_description
1 polymer ?
#
loop_
_entity_poly.entity_id
_entity_poly.type
_entity_poly.pdbx_seq_one_letter_code
_entity_poly.pdbx_strand_id
1 'polypeptide(L)'
;MQTTILQESNYKEEMQTIVEPYLASIGTEFYLERHAGQKIHCMHYVPENPHAVVMLSHGFVENAEKYKEIAYYFAKEGFSVYLPEHCGHGFSYRMTEDESLVHLDNFERYVEDFIFVTKKAKEDNPGMKIYLYGHSMG
;
A
#
# COMPACT_ATOMS: atom_id res chain seq x y z
N MET A 1 17.67 -10.59 -9.09
CA MET A 1 16.96 -10.34 -10.37
C MET A 1 16.78 -8.85 -10.57
N GLN A 2 17.02 -8.38 -11.76
CA GLN A 2 16.88 -6.96 -12.06
C GLN A 2 15.50 -6.69 -12.68
N THR A 3 14.78 -5.73 -12.12
CA THR A 3 13.45 -5.36 -12.61
C THR A 3 13.57 -4.30 -13.70
N THR A 4 12.91 -4.54 -14.83
CA THR A 4 12.87 -3.57 -15.92
C THR A 4 11.78 -2.52 -15.64
N ILE A 5 12.20 -1.26 -15.69
CA ILE A 5 11.27 -0.14 -15.51
C ILE A 5 10.42 0.04 -16.77
N LEU A 6 9.12 0.30 -16.58
CA LEU A 6 8.20 0.51 -17.68
C LEU A 6 8.58 1.74 -18.49
N GLN A 7 8.45 1.64 -19.82
CA GLN A 7 8.73 2.76 -20.71
C GLN A 7 7.44 3.59 -20.90
N GLU A 8 7.61 4.90 -20.94
CA GLU A 8 6.49 5.82 -21.10
C GLU A 8 5.67 5.52 -22.36
N SER A 9 6.33 5.19 -23.46
CA SER A 9 5.67 4.91 -24.74
C SER A 9 4.72 3.71 -24.68
N ASN A 10 5.01 2.73 -23.82
CA ASN A 10 4.23 1.50 -23.69
C ASN A 10 3.55 1.38 -22.34
N TYR A 11 3.54 2.44 -21.57
CA TYR A 11 3.12 2.40 -20.16
C TYR A 11 1.72 1.79 -19.96
N LYS A 12 0.75 2.31 -20.70
CA LYS A 12 -0.64 1.87 -20.53
C LYS A 12 -0.80 0.39 -20.87
N GLU A 13 -0.21 -0.04 -21.97
CA GLU A 13 -0.27 -1.44 -22.39
C GLU A 13 0.42 -2.34 -21.39
N GLU A 14 1.63 -1.98 -20.96
CA GLU A 14 2.39 -2.79 -20.00
C GLU A 14 1.71 -2.85 -18.64
N MET A 15 1.08 -1.76 -18.20
CA MET A 15 0.28 -1.79 -16.96
C MET A 15 -0.85 -2.80 -17.07
N GLN A 16 -1.56 -2.83 -18.18
CA GLN A 16 -2.71 -3.71 -18.37
C GLN A 16 -2.33 -5.16 -18.62
N THR A 17 -1.21 -5.41 -19.30
CA THR A 17 -0.85 -6.77 -19.74
C THR A 17 0.19 -7.45 -18.85
N ILE A 18 0.96 -6.69 -18.09
CA ILE A 18 2.05 -7.21 -17.26
C ILE A 18 1.83 -6.91 -15.79
N VAL A 19 1.69 -5.63 -15.44
CA VAL A 19 1.67 -5.21 -14.04
C VAL A 19 0.41 -5.64 -13.33
N GLU A 20 -0.75 -5.27 -13.85
CA GLU A 20 -2.02 -5.59 -13.17
C GLU A 20 -2.29 -7.08 -13.06
N PRO A 21 -2.07 -7.90 -14.12
CA PRO A 21 -2.24 -9.35 -13.97
C PRO A 21 -1.29 -9.96 -12.95
N TYR A 22 -0.03 -9.52 -12.93
CA TYR A 22 0.94 -10.02 -11.96
C TYR A 22 0.50 -9.67 -10.53
N LEU A 23 0.16 -8.41 -10.28
CA LEU A 23 -0.26 -7.99 -8.95
C LEU A 23 -1.54 -8.70 -8.51
N ALA A 24 -2.48 -8.92 -9.44
CA ALA A 24 -3.69 -9.66 -9.12
C ALA A 24 -3.38 -11.09 -8.68
N SER A 25 -2.34 -11.70 -9.25
CA SER A 25 -1.98 -13.08 -8.92
C SER A 25 -1.36 -13.22 -7.53
N ILE A 26 -0.76 -12.17 -7.00
CA ILE A 26 -0.06 -12.20 -5.70
C ILE A 26 -0.72 -11.28 -4.65
N GLY A 27 -1.77 -10.58 -5.02
CA GLY A 27 -2.38 -9.56 -4.16
C GLY A 27 -3.58 -10.05 -3.40
N THR A 28 -3.72 -9.51 -2.20
CA THR A 28 -4.92 -9.65 -1.38
C THR A 28 -5.22 -8.29 -0.77
N GLU A 29 -6.44 -8.10 -0.31
CA GLU A 29 -6.78 -6.92 0.47
C GLU A 29 -7.29 -7.35 1.83
N PHE A 30 -7.09 -6.48 2.81
CA PHE A 30 -7.63 -6.72 4.15
C PHE A 30 -7.96 -5.38 4.80
N TYR A 31 -8.76 -5.47 5.85
CA TYR A 31 -9.14 -4.31 6.66
C TYR A 31 -8.70 -4.56 8.09
N LEU A 32 -8.09 -3.55 8.71
CA LEU A 32 -7.73 -3.57 10.12
C LEU A 32 -8.51 -2.52 10.87
N GLU A 33 -9.18 -2.92 11.94
CA GLU A 33 -9.99 -2.01 12.75
C GLU A 33 -9.18 -1.59 13.98
N ARG A 34 -8.69 -0.34 13.99
CA ARG A 34 -7.94 0.20 15.12
C ARG A 34 -8.88 0.73 16.20
N HIS A 35 -9.95 1.39 15.78
CA HIS A 35 -11.03 1.83 16.65
C HIS A 35 -12.36 1.34 16.08
N ALA A 36 -13.36 1.14 16.93
CA ALA A 36 -14.65 0.61 16.50
C ALA A 36 -15.21 1.36 15.29
N GLY A 37 -15.49 0.64 14.21
CA GLY A 37 -16.03 1.21 12.98
C GLY A 37 -15.01 1.92 12.11
N GLN A 38 -13.75 2.03 12.53
CA GLN A 38 -12.70 2.73 11.79
C GLN A 38 -11.73 1.73 11.19
N LYS A 39 -12.06 1.26 10.00
CA LYS A 39 -11.28 0.22 9.32
C LYS A 39 -10.29 0.82 8.34
N ILE A 40 -9.05 0.38 8.45
CA ILE A 40 -7.97 0.77 7.54
C ILE A 40 -7.92 -0.27 6.43
N HIS A 41 -8.09 0.17 5.19
CA HIS A 41 -7.95 -0.70 4.03
C HIS A 41 -6.47 -0.83 3.67
N CYS A 42 -6.02 -2.05 3.41
CA CYS A 42 -4.63 -2.30 3.02
C CYS A 42 -4.58 -3.29 1.87
N MET A 43 -3.79 -2.97 0.85
CA MET A 43 -3.43 -3.93 -0.18
C MET A 43 -2.14 -4.61 0.23
N HIS A 44 -2.03 -5.91 -0.05
CA HIS A 44 -0.87 -6.71 0.33
C HIS A 44 -0.48 -7.60 -0.86
N TYR A 45 0.75 -7.42 -1.32
CA TYR A 45 1.30 -8.18 -2.46
C TYR A 45 2.48 -9.01 -1.98
N VAL A 46 2.38 -10.33 -2.11
CA VAL A 46 3.41 -11.26 -1.64
C VAL A 46 3.98 -12.04 -2.83
N PRO A 47 5.21 -11.71 -3.27
CA PRO A 47 5.85 -12.46 -4.33
C PRO A 47 6.34 -13.82 -3.82
N GLU A 48 6.77 -14.66 -4.74
CA GLU A 48 7.37 -15.94 -4.39
C GLU A 48 8.70 -15.71 -3.66
N ASN A 49 8.88 -16.36 -2.51
CA ASN A 49 10.09 -16.28 -1.68
C ASN A 49 10.54 -14.85 -1.34
N PRO A 50 9.69 -14.06 -0.68
CA PRO A 50 10.08 -12.70 -0.32
C PRO A 50 11.22 -12.70 0.70
N HIS A 51 12.14 -11.75 0.57
CA HIS A 51 13.28 -11.62 1.48
C HIS A 51 13.18 -10.45 2.44
N ALA A 52 12.24 -9.55 2.23
CA ALA A 52 12.05 -8.36 3.06
C ALA A 52 10.63 -7.84 2.88
N VAL A 53 10.26 -6.86 3.69
CA VAL A 53 8.96 -6.21 3.64
C VAL A 53 9.16 -4.73 3.33
N VAL A 54 8.29 -4.15 2.50
CA VAL A 54 8.23 -2.71 2.31
C VAL A 54 6.83 -2.23 2.64
N MET A 55 6.76 -1.15 3.43
CA MET A 55 5.53 -0.44 3.75
C MET A 55 5.49 0.80 2.86
N LEU A 56 4.45 0.92 2.03
CA LEU A 56 4.29 2.09 1.15
C LEU A 56 3.31 3.06 1.78
N SER A 57 3.74 4.32 1.93
CA SER A 57 2.90 5.39 2.47
C SER A 57 2.58 6.39 1.35
N HIS A 58 1.30 6.46 0.95
CA HIS A 58 0.89 7.32 -0.16
C HIS A 58 0.76 8.78 0.25
N GLY A 59 0.72 9.67 -0.76
CA GLY A 59 0.56 11.09 -0.54
C GLY A 59 -0.89 11.53 -0.37
N PHE A 60 -1.08 12.82 -0.17
CA PHE A 60 -2.41 13.41 0.01
C PHE A 60 -3.27 13.23 -1.25
N VAL A 61 -4.53 12.89 -1.07
CA VAL A 61 -5.52 12.56 -2.10
C VAL A 61 -5.09 11.46 -3.08
N GLU A 62 -4.15 10.63 -2.68
CA GLU A 62 -3.78 9.43 -3.42
C GLU A 62 -4.48 8.20 -2.84
N ASN A 63 -4.28 7.05 -3.45
CA ASN A 63 -4.80 5.78 -2.96
C ASN A 63 -3.93 4.64 -3.48
N ALA A 64 -4.29 3.40 -3.09
CA ALA A 64 -3.50 2.22 -3.46
C ALA A 64 -3.43 2.01 -4.99
N GLU A 65 -4.45 2.41 -5.74
CA GLU A 65 -4.45 2.24 -7.20
C GLU A 65 -3.29 2.97 -7.86
N LYS A 66 -2.92 4.14 -7.35
CA LYS A 66 -1.84 4.94 -7.94
C LYS A 66 -0.45 4.37 -7.65
N TYR A 67 -0.36 3.39 -6.76
CA TYR A 67 0.91 2.81 -6.35
C TYR A 67 1.16 1.44 -6.96
N LYS A 68 0.32 0.98 -7.89
CA LYS A 68 0.47 -0.34 -8.51
C LYS A 68 1.81 -0.50 -9.21
N GLU A 69 2.27 0.51 -9.93
CA GLU A 69 3.55 0.44 -10.61
C GLU A 69 4.70 0.26 -9.61
N ILE A 70 4.72 1.09 -8.56
CA ILE A 70 5.76 1.02 -7.54
C ILE A 70 5.69 -0.31 -6.79
N ALA A 71 4.48 -0.77 -6.44
CA ALA A 71 4.30 -2.07 -5.81
C ALA A 71 4.83 -3.20 -6.68
N TYR A 72 4.60 -3.11 -7.99
CA TYR A 72 5.12 -4.09 -8.94
C TYR A 72 6.64 -4.16 -8.89
N TYR A 73 7.31 -3.00 -8.91
CA TYR A 73 8.77 -2.98 -8.87
C TYR A 73 9.31 -3.61 -7.60
N PHE A 74 8.75 -3.26 -6.44
CA PHE A 74 9.17 -3.84 -5.18
C PHE A 74 8.92 -5.34 -5.12
N ALA A 75 7.75 -5.79 -5.57
CA ALA A 75 7.43 -7.21 -5.56
C ALA A 75 8.38 -8.01 -6.46
N LYS A 76 8.71 -7.46 -7.64
CA LYS A 76 9.66 -8.12 -8.55
C LYS A 76 11.07 -8.20 -7.97
N GLU A 77 11.41 -7.29 -7.07
CA GLU A 77 12.71 -7.33 -6.37
C GLU A 77 12.66 -8.19 -5.10
N GLY A 78 11.55 -8.88 -4.85
CA GLY A 78 11.45 -9.82 -3.75
C GLY A 78 10.94 -9.23 -2.44
N PHE A 79 10.30 -8.06 -2.47
CA PHE A 79 9.68 -7.48 -1.29
C PHE A 79 8.22 -7.89 -1.18
N SER A 80 7.81 -8.27 0.03
CA SER A 80 6.41 -8.35 0.38
C SER A 80 5.93 -6.90 0.61
N VAL A 81 4.89 -6.48 -0.11
CA VAL A 81 4.45 -5.09 -0.14
C VAL A 81 3.17 -4.90 0.66
N TYR A 82 3.19 -3.97 1.60
CA TYR A 82 1.99 -3.52 2.32
C TYR A 82 1.71 -2.09 1.93
N LEU A 83 0.47 -1.83 1.52
CA LEU A 83 0.05 -0.52 1.02
C LEU A 83 -1.25 -0.12 1.72
N PRO A 84 -1.15 0.38 2.97
CA PRO A 84 -2.33 0.87 3.67
C PRO A 84 -2.78 2.23 3.13
N GLU A 85 -4.08 2.43 3.10
CA GLU A 85 -4.64 3.73 2.71
C GLU A 85 -4.91 4.55 3.96
N HIS A 86 -4.48 5.81 3.94
CA HIS A 86 -4.69 6.72 5.08
C HIS A 86 -6.17 7.01 5.29
N CYS A 87 -6.53 7.40 6.51
CA CYS A 87 -7.87 7.88 6.83
C CYS A 87 -8.33 8.91 5.80
N GLY A 88 -9.55 8.78 5.33
CA GLY A 88 -10.12 9.68 4.34
C GLY A 88 -9.70 9.39 2.90
N HIS A 89 -8.92 8.34 2.68
CA HIS A 89 -8.39 7.99 1.35
C HIS A 89 -8.84 6.58 0.96
N GLY A 90 -9.07 6.40 -0.35
CA GLY A 90 -9.40 5.10 -0.89
C GLY A 90 -10.58 4.45 -0.19
N PHE A 91 -10.41 3.20 0.23
CA PHE A 91 -11.44 2.43 0.92
C PHE A 91 -11.27 2.42 2.45
N SER A 92 -10.33 3.19 2.99
CA SER A 92 -10.18 3.35 4.43
C SER A 92 -11.33 4.20 4.99
N TYR A 93 -11.53 4.11 6.31
CA TYR A 93 -12.58 4.86 6.99
C TYR A 93 -12.44 6.37 6.80
N ARG A 94 -13.54 7.08 7.02
CA ARG A 94 -13.58 8.54 6.86
C ARG A 94 -14.06 9.19 8.14
N MET A 95 -13.59 10.41 8.36
CA MET A 95 -14.04 11.25 9.48
C MET A 95 -15.24 12.11 9.10
N THR A 96 -15.65 12.10 7.83
CA THR A 96 -16.82 12.82 7.33
C THR A 96 -17.73 11.86 6.57
N GLU A 97 -19.00 12.25 6.41
CA GLU A 97 -19.97 11.47 5.62
C GLU A 97 -19.77 11.65 4.13
N ASP A 98 -19.17 12.77 3.71
CA ASP A 98 -18.92 13.06 2.30
C ASP A 98 -17.58 12.46 1.87
N GLU A 99 -17.64 11.41 1.07
CA GLU A 99 -16.44 10.70 0.62
C GLU A 99 -15.54 11.52 -0.32
N SER A 100 -16.05 12.62 -0.86
CA SER A 100 -15.24 13.51 -1.69
C SER A 100 -14.32 14.41 -0.87
N LEU A 101 -14.58 14.52 0.44
CA LEU A 101 -13.80 15.35 1.33
C LEU A 101 -12.78 14.53 2.11
N VAL A 102 -11.58 15.07 2.22
CA VAL A 102 -10.54 14.53 3.10
C VAL A 102 -10.52 15.38 4.35
N HIS A 103 -10.88 14.80 5.49
CA HIS A 103 -10.88 15.47 6.77
C HIS A 103 -10.07 14.68 7.78
N LEU A 104 -9.28 15.38 8.57
CA LEU A 104 -8.44 14.77 9.59
C LEU A 104 -8.49 15.66 10.84
N ASP A 105 -8.85 15.05 11.96
CA ASP A 105 -8.91 15.75 13.24
C ASP A 105 -7.51 16.03 13.80
N ASN A 106 -6.56 15.16 13.52
CA ASN A 106 -5.19 15.25 14.02
C ASN A 106 -4.26 14.48 13.10
N PHE A 107 -3.16 15.12 12.67
CA PHE A 107 -2.18 14.49 11.79
C PHE A 107 -1.60 13.20 12.39
N GLU A 108 -1.49 13.12 13.71
CA GLU A 108 -1.01 11.90 14.38
C GLU A 108 -1.87 10.69 14.08
N ARG A 109 -3.13 10.87 13.68
CA ARG A 109 -4.00 9.77 13.28
C ARG A 109 -3.40 8.99 12.11
N TYR A 110 -2.84 9.68 11.12
CA TYR A 110 -2.17 9.03 9.99
C TYR A 110 -0.99 8.19 10.48
N VAL A 111 -0.20 8.76 11.36
CA VAL A 111 0.99 8.09 11.90
C VAL A 111 0.59 6.85 12.71
N GLU A 112 -0.40 7.00 13.58
CA GLU A 112 -0.86 5.90 14.43
C GLU A 112 -1.50 4.77 13.61
N ASP A 113 -2.31 5.11 12.60
CA ASP A 113 -2.89 4.13 11.70
C ASP A 113 -1.78 3.36 10.97
N PHE A 114 -0.78 4.08 10.47
CA PHE A 114 0.33 3.46 9.74
C PHE A 114 1.15 2.55 10.65
N ILE A 115 1.43 2.98 11.88
CA ILE A 115 2.13 2.16 12.86
C ILE A 115 1.33 0.89 13.17
N PHE A 116 0.01 1.01 13.28
CA PHE A 116 -0.85 -0.14 13.55
C PHE A 116 -0.73 -1.20 12.46
N VAL A 117 -0.74 -0.79 11.19
CA VAL A 117 -0.56 -1.71 10.07
C VAL A 117 0.85 -2.26 10.03
N THR A 118 1.86 -1.44 10.36
CA THR A 118 3.25 -1.88 10.41
C THR A 118 3.46 -2.97 11.45
N LYS A 119 2.81 -2.87 12.60
CA LYS A 119 2.87 -3.91 13.64
C LYS A 119 2.31 -5.24 13.14
N LYS A 120 1.21 -5.18 12.38
CA LYS A 120 0.66 -6.39 11.77
C LYS A 120 1.64 -6.99 10.78
N ALA A 121 2.26 -6.17 9.94
CA ALA A 121 3.25 -6.65 8.98
C ALA A 121 4.42 -7.32 9.70
N LYS A 122 4.84 -6.76 10.82
CA LYS A 122 5.92 -7.32 11.62
C LYS A 122 5.55 -8.67 12.22
N GLU A 123 4.31 -8.81 12.69
CA GLU A 123 3.80 -10.07 13.22
C GLU A 123 3.69 -11.15 12.12
N ASP A 124 3.25 -10.76 10.93
CA ASP A 124 3.08 -11.67 9.81
C ASP A 124 4.41 -12.13 9.21
N ASN A 125 5.49 -11.36 9.42
CA ASN A 125 6.79 -11.60 8.80
C ASN A 125 7.92 -11.57 9.82
N PRO A 126 7.90 -12.51 10.79
CA PRO A 126 8.91 -12.49 11.85
C PRO A 126 10.33 -12.68 11.29
N GLY A 127 11.26 -11.87 11.78
CA GLY A 127 12.66 -11.95 11.37
C GLY A 127 12.99 -11.24 10.07
N MET A 128 12.00 -10.73 9.34
CA MET A 128 12.26 -9.98 8.12
C MET A 128 12.48 -8.50 8.40
N LYS A 129 13.36 -7.88 7.63
CA LYS A 129 13.55 -6.42 7.69
C LYS A 129 12.36 -5.74 7.04
N ILE A 130 11.93 -4.62 7.63
CA ILE A 130 10.84 -3.81 7.12
C ILE A 130 11.40 -2.45 6.72
N TYR A 131 11.15 -2.08 5.46
CA TYR A 131 11.54 -0.79 4.92
C TYR A 131 10.30 0.07 4.72
N LEU A 132 10.48 1.38 4.81
CA LEU A 132 9.42 2.34 4.57
C LEU A 132 9.72 3.12 3.30
N TYR A 133 8.69 3.32 2.48
CA TYR A 133 8.76 4.18 1.30
C TYR A 133 7.60 5.17 1.37
N GLY A 134 7.92 6.44 1.47
CA GLY A 134 6.93 7.50 1.52
C GLY A 134 7.08 8.46 0.34
N HIS A 135 5.94 8.99 -0.13
CA HIS A 135 5.89 9.97 -1.21
C HIS A 135 5.04 11.15 -0.77
N SER A 136 5.54 12.37 -0.98
CA SER A 136 4.84 13.60 -0.61
C SER A 136 4.53 13.63 0.89
N MET A 137 3.25 13.61 1.27
CA MET A 137 2.82 13.61 2.68
C MET A 137 3.22 12.32 3.41
N GLY A 138 3.27 11.24 2.67
CA GLY A 138 3.66 9.95 3.23
C GLY A 138 5.11 9.90 3.61
#